data_09533ec08f14421a9df94f78333cc0ea
#
_entry.id   09533ec08f14421a9df94f78333cc0ea
#
_cell.length_a   1.000
_cell.length_b   1.000
_cell.length_c   1.000
_cell.angle_alpha   90.00
_cell.angle_beta   90.00
_cell.angle_gamma   90.00
#
_symmetry.space_group_name_H-M   'P 1'
#
loop_
_entity.id
_entity.type
_entity.pdbx_description
1 polymer ?
#
loop_
_entity_poly.entity_id
_entity_poly.type
_entity_poly.pdbx_seq_one_letter_code
_entity_poly.pdbx_strand_id
1 'polypeptide(L)'
;MGRKSKFELFVQILLTAAVIFFGITLTNALDRNRREMAELRKAIAAMPRQTVNIVQKTTEPQTEEKSALAQYYQPDAPAGGVLRSAIASDTGSLNPVTGNEATASAILAMCTAPLGTRDLRHPEKLLPLSAESWQTSDNGKRINIKLRKGMMFHSFTDPESGKFVPEKEVTAHDVVFYVDVIRNSQVNAGALRSYFKDLGSIRAVNDYELELVWKEEYFRSLEMSLSLIPLPRHFYMPDGKFDPVKFNDDYRRNDMIVGHGAYKLVKHIKDQRYELERFENYFGKALGIAPAVQKRILEIVKADNTRFQMLLSGELDMLGVSADQWVKRTNGKEFAAKVITVGDKAADVPLQNGEKFRKVKHLANAYFYIGYNQRKKPFDDKLVRKAMTLLCNRERILKEVYHNQGRIISGPFFCDSPYYDKTIKPLPFDPKAAAELLKKANWADRDGDGILDKDGKKFVFTALQVSGNPVQEKILSIFKEDLAAAGIDMKIATLEWPVYIGKLDKHDYEVCSLGWSLPYESDPYQVWHSSQAENAGGSNHIGFVNSKADKLIEAIRKTFDDEKRIKLCKKFHKLIHEEQPYTFLVVPERLQIISGKLNNVECFPLGLNSDCFVIGGRN
;
A
#
# COMPACT_ATOMS: atom_id res chain seq x y z
N MET A 1 -51.47 -12.06 -47.36
CA MET A 1 -51.01 -11.76 -45.99
C MET A 1 -50.23 -12.96 -45.42
N GLY A 2 -48.93 -12.83 -45.43
CA GLY A 2 -48.02 -13.95 -45.38
C GLY A 2 -47.76 -14.50 -43.98
N ARG A 3 -47.28 -15.73 -43.94
CA ARG A 3 -46.84 -16.48 -42.75
C ARG A 3 -45.98 -15.69 -41.72
N LYS A 4 -45.25 -14.65 -42.13
CA LYS A 4 -44.44 -13.78 -41.25
C LYS A 4 -45.28 -12.94 -40.28
N SER A 5 -46.41 -12.39 -40.71
CA SER A 5 -47.28 -11.55 -39.85
C SER A 5 -47.96 -12.33 -38.74
N LYS A 6 -48.27 -13.62 -38.92
CA LYS A 6 -48.84 -14.47 -37.90
C LYS A 6 -47.82 -14.90 -36.83
N PHE A 7 -46.54 -15.05 -37.21
CA PHE A 7 -45.46 -15.36 -36.27
C PHE A 7 -45.10 -14.18 -35.40
N GLU A 8 -45.03 -12.99 -35.97
CA GLU A 8 -44.76 -11.75 -35.22
C GLU A 8 -45.90 -11.46 -34.21
N LEU A 9 -47.13 -11.65 -34.59
CA LEU A 9 -48.28 -11.49 -33.68
C LEU A 9 -48.25 -12.53 -32.54
N PHE A 10 -47.86 -13.78 -32.84
CA PHE A 10 -47.73 -14.85 -31.86
C PHE A 10 -46.62 -14.56 -30.84
N VAL A 11 -45.46 -14.05 -31.30
CA VAL A 11 -44.35 -13.64 -30.41
C VAL A 11 -44.72 -12.45 -29.54
N GLN A 12 -45.46 -11.47 -30.09
CA GLN A 12 -45.95 -10.33 -29.28
C GLN A 12 -46.95 -10.78 -28.20
N ILE A 13 -47.86 -11.70 -28.52
CA ILE A 13 -48.82 -12.24 -27.53
C ILE A 13 -48.08 -13.00 -26.42
N LEU A 14 -47.03 -13.78 -26.76
CA LEU A 14 -46.22 -14.51 -25.80
C LEU A 14 -45.42 -13.57 -24.89
N LEU A 15 -44.81 -12.51 -25.45
CA LEU A 15 -44.10 -11.51 -24.67
C LEU A 15 -45.04 -10.74 -23.72
N THR A 16 -46.22 -10.37 -24.20
CA THR A 16 -47.22 -9.67 -23.38
C THR A 16 -47.73 -10.59 -22.25
N ALA A 17 -47.98 -11.87 -22.52
CA ALA A 17 -48.36 -12.83 -21.52
C ALA A 17 -47.26 -13.07 -20.47
N ALA A 18 -45.98 -13.11 -20.90
CA ALA A 18 -44.85 -13.25 -19.99
C ALA A 18 -44.70 -12.02 -19.07
N VAL A 19 -44.86 -10.78 -19.60
CA VAL A 19 -44.80 -9.55 -18.81
C VAL A 19 -45.94 -9.49 -17.77
N ILE A 20 -47.16 -9.90 -18.18
CA ILE A 20 -48.30 -9.97 -17.26
C ILE A 20 -48.09 -11.04 -16.17
N PHE A 21 -47.59 -12.23 -16.54
CA PHE A 21 -47.28 -13.29 -15.60
C PHE A 21 -46.18 -12.88 -14.61
N PHE A 22 -45.10 -12.25 -15.08
CA PHE A 22 -44.05 -11.69 -14.20
C PHE A 22 -44.58 -10.57 -13.31
N GLY A 23 -45.43 -9.69 -13.82
CA GLY A 23 -46.09 -8.64 -13.03
C GLY A 23 -46.95 -9.22 -11.89
N ILE A 24 -47.77 -10.22 -12.18
CA ILE A 24 -48.63 -10.90 -11.19
C ILE A 24 -47.79 -11.65 -10.14
N THR A 25 -46.75 -12.36 -10.54
CA THR A 25 -45.84 -13.06 -9.61
C THR A 25 -45.06 -12.10 -8.71
N LEU A 26 -44.61 -10.96 -9.24
CA LEU A 26 -43.93 -9.93 -8.44
C LEU A 26 -44.88 -9.26 -7.44
N THR A 27 -46.11 -8.95 -7.85
CA THR A 27 -47.12 -8.36 -6.97
C THR A 27 -47.50 -9.32 -5.84
N ASN A 28 -47.71 -10.61 -6.15
CA ASN A 28 -47.97 -11.64 -5.17
C ASN A 28 -46.81 -11.87 -4.18
N ALA A 29 -45.55 -11.77 -4.64
CA ALA A 29 -44.37 -11.84 -3.79
C ALA A 29 -44.28 -10.63 -2.84
N LEU A 30 -44.57 -9.43 -3.34
CA LEU A 30 -44.60 -8.21 -2.54
C LEU A 30 -45.69 -8.23 -1.47
N ASP A 31 -46.88 -8.71 -1.82
CA ASP A 31 -47.99 -8.83 -0.87
C ASP A 31 -47.72 -9.92 0.19
N ARG A 32 -47.05 -11.00 -0.19
CA ARG A 32 -46.60 -12.04 0.76
C ARG A 32 -45.59 -11.44 1.75
N ASN A 33 -44.58 -10.74 1.29
CA ASN A 33 -43.59 -10.08 2.14
C ASN A 33 -44.26 -9.04 3.08
N ARG A 34 -45.24 -8.27 2.59
CA ARG A 34 -45.98 -7.32 3.43
C ARG A 34 -46.77 -8.04 4.55
N ARG A 35 -47.39 -9.18 4.27
CA ARG A 35 -48.11 -9.98 5.28
C ARG A 35 -47.15 -10.59 6.30
N GLU A 36 -46.03 -11.15 5.87
CA GLU A 36 -45.00 -11.69 6.77
C GLU A 36 -44.40 -10.59 7.68
N MET A 37 -44.13 -9.39 7.16
CA MET A 37 -43.71 -8.26 7.96
C MET A 37 -44.76 -7.75 8.94
N ALA A 38 -46.05 -7.83 8.59
CA ALA A 38 -47.12 -7.46 9.48
C ALA A 38 -47.31 -8.49 10.63
N GLU A 39 -47.17 -9.80 10.32
CA GLU A 39 -47.19 -10.85 11.32
C GLU A 39 -45.96 -10.80 12.25
N LEU A 40 -44.78 -10.47 11.71
CA LEU A 40 -43.56 -10.28 12.51
C LEU A 40 -43.71 -9.10 13.48
N ARG A 41 -44.30 -7.99 13.03
CA ARG A 41 -44.60 -6.84 13.89
C ARG A 41 -45.61 -7.20 15.00
N LYS A 42 -46.64 -7.99 14.70
CA LYS A 42 -47.59 -8.48 15.71
C LYS A 42 -46.92 -9.44 16.70
N ALA A 43 -46.06 -10.35 16.24
CA ALA A 43 -45.30 -11.25 17.10
C ALA A 43 -44.34 -10.49 18.04
N ILE A 44 -43.65 -9.45 17.54
CA ILE A 44 -42.78 -8.60 18.36
C ILE A 44 -43.61 -7.81 19.39
N ALA A 45 -44.78 -7.31 19.02
CA ALA A 45 -45.66 -6.57 19.92
C ALA A 45 -46.31 -7.47 21.00
N ALA A 46 -46.46 -8.76 20.71
CA ALA A 46 -47.05 -9.78 21.62
C ALA A 46 -46.03 -10.47 22.54
N MET A 47 -44.73 -10.17 22.40
CA MET A 47 -43.73 -10.72 23.32
C MET A 47 -43.91 -10.13 24.71
N PRO A 48 -44.08 -10.98 25.74
CA PRO A 48 -44.18 -10.48 27.12
C PRO A 48 -42.91 -9.76 27.47
N ARG A 49 -43.02 -8.49 27.89
CA ARG A 49 -41.91 -7.75 28.50
C ARG A 49 -41.54 -8.45 29.80
N GLN A 50 -40.63 -9.42 29.72
CA GLN A 50 -39.95 -9.91 30.91
C GLN A 50 -39.11 -8.75 31.47
N THR A 51 -39.59 -8.13 32.53
CA THR A 51 -38.80 -7.31 33.40
C THR A 51 -37.75 -8.20 34.08
N VAL A 52 -36.60 -8.37 33.43
CA VAL A 52 -35.44 -8.93 34.09
C VAL A 52 -34.97 -7.82 35.02
N ASN A 53 -35.20 -7.99 36.33
CA ASN A 53 -34.53 -7.23 37.36
C ASN A 53 -33.06 -7.57 37.32
N ILE A 54 -32.33 -6.92 36.38
CA ILE A 54 -30.88 -6.84 36.43
C ILE A 54 -30.58 -5.91 37.59
N VAL A 55 -30.10 -6.46 38.70
CA VAL A 55 -29.36 -5.69 39.71
C VAL A 55 -28.21 -5.06 38.94
N GLN A 56 -28.40 -3.83 38.52
CA GLN A 56 -27.33 -2.97 38.05
C GLN A 56 -26.36 -2.78 39.20
N LYS A 57 -25.29 -3.60 39.26
CA LYS A 57 -24.03 -3.10 39.72
C LYS A 57 -23.68 -1.95 38.78
N THR A 58 -23.93 -0.77 39.21
CA THR A 58 -23.39 0.46 38.61
C THR A 58 -21.87 0.36 38.68
N THR A 59 -21.27 -0.30 37.74
CA THR A 59 -19.90 -0.02 37.33
C THR A 59 -20.04 1.33 36.63
N GLU A 60 -19.51 2.38 37.28
CA GLU A 60 -19.27 3.65 36.60
C GLU A 60 -18.62 3.32 35.26
N PRO A 61 -19.06 3.92 34.14
CA PRO A 61 -18.39 3.73 32.88
C PRO A 61 -16.96 4.22 33.09
N GLN A 62 -15.98 3.31 33.06
CA GLN A 62 -14.59 3.69 32.89
C GLN A 62 -14.58 4.46 31.58
N THR A 63 -14.41 5.78 31.68
CA THR A 63 -14.16 6.63 30.52
C THR A 63 -12.88 6.08 29.89
N GLU A 64 -12.99 5.36 28.78
CA GLU A 64 -11.82 4.94 28.02
C GLU A 64 -11.03 6.20 27.70
N GLU A 65 -9.79 6.23 28.12
CA GLU A 65 -8.89 7.34 27.86
C GLU A 65 -8.78 7.52 26.33
N LYS A 66 -9.08 8.73 25.84
CA LYS A 66 -9.04 9.04 24.41
C LYS A 66 -7.67 8.65 23.86
N SER A 67 -7.65 8.05 22.69
CA SER A 67 -6.41 7.71 21.98
C SER A 67 -5.55 8.96 21.74
N ALA A 68 -4.22 8.82 21.81
CA ALA A 68 -3.30 9.88 21.38
C ALA A 68 -3.53 10.31 19.91
N LEU A 69 -4.12 9.46 19.09
CA LEU A 69 -4.52 9.77 17.72
C LEU A 69 -5.73 10.72 17.66
N ALA A 70 -6.55 10.82 18.70
CA ALA A 70 -7.77 11.65 18.71
C ALA A 70 -7.48 13.14 18.41
N GLN A 71 -6.26 13.62 18.71
CA GLN A 71 -5.83 14.98 18.41
C GLN A 71 -5.82 15.32 16.90
N TYR A 72 -5.82 14.32 16.03
CA TYR A 72 -5.84 14.47 14.57
C TYR A 72 -7.24 14.43 13.98
N TYR A 73 -8.20 13.92 14.73
CA TYR A 73 -9.59 13.80 14.32
C TYR A 73 -10.43 14.97 14.85
N GLN A 74 -11.62 15.12 14.34
CA GLN A 74 -12.62 16.04 14.86
C GLN A 74 -13.87 15.24 15.28
N PRO A 75 -13.85 14.64 16.47
CA PRO A 75 -14.90 13.72 16.93
C PRO A 75 -16.29 14.39 17.02
N ASP A 76 -16.31 15.71 17.21
CA ASP A 76 -17.55 16.50 17.30
C ASP A 76 -18.07 16.96 15.92
N ALA A 77 -17.29 16.72 14.85
CA ALA A 77 -17.77 17.03 13.49
C ALA A 77 -18.94 16.11 13.11
N PRO A 78 -20.02 16.66 12.51
CA PRO A 78 -21.14 15.83 12.08
C PRO A 78 -20.64 14.81 11.06
N ALA A 79 -21.01 13.55 11.29
CA ALA A 79 -20.74 12.51 10.32
C ALA A 79 -21.58 12.73 9.06
N GLY A 80 -20.94 12.67 7.89
CA GLY A 80 -21.67 12.86 6.65
C GLY A 80 -20.80 12.98 5.41
N GLY A 81 -21.46 13.16 4.29
CA GLY A 81 -20.84 13.39 3.00
C GLY A 81 -20.20 12.16 2.37
N VAL A 82 -19.76 12.34 1.13
CA VAL A 82 -19.11 11.33 0.30
C VAL A 82 -17.75 11.87 -0.14
N LEU A 83 -16.69 11.14 0.17
CA LEU A 83 -15.35 11.40 -0.34
C LEU A 83 -15.11 10.56 -1.61
N ARG A 84 -14.91 11.23 -2.73
CA ARG A 84 -14.67 10.61 -4.04
C ARG A 84 -13.21 10.75 -4.45
N SER A 85 -12.60 9.64 -4.80
CA SER A 85 -11.26 9.60 -5.38
C SER A 85 -11.23 8.64 -6.57
N ALA A 86 -10.14 8.62 -7.32
CA ALA A 86 -9.98 7.70 -8.44
C ALA A 86 -8.66 6.95 -8.37
N ILE A 87 -8.69 5.71 -8.85
CA ILE A 87 -7.54 4.81 -9.03
C ILE A 87 -7.41 4.41 -10.50
N ALA A 88 -6.22 4.01 -10.92
CA ALA A 88 -5.94 3.70 -12.33
C ALA A 88 -6.41 2.31 -12.76
N SER A 89 -6.45 1.35 -11.83
CA SER A 89 -6.78 -0.06 -12.13
C SER A 89 -7.49 -0.70 -10.96
N ASP A 90 -8.29 -1.70 -11.27
CA ASP A 90 -8.85 -2.61 -10.30
C ASP A 90 -7.76 -3.50 -9.69
N THR A 91 -8.07 -4.19 -8.59
CA THR A 91 -7.17 -5.18 -7.99
C THR A 91 -7.65 -6.61 -8.31
N GLY A 92 -6.69 -7.53 -8.44
CA GLY A 92 -6.99 -8.93 -8.69
C GLY A 92 -7.54 -9.67 -7.46
N SER A 93 -7.30 -9.16 -6.25
CA SER A 93 -7.73 -9.79 -5.00
C SER A 93 -7.75 -8.80 -3.85
N LEU A 94 -8.77 -8.89 -3.01
CA LEU A 94 -8.89 -8.19 -1.72
C LEU A 94 -8.54 -9.08 -0.52
N ASN A 95 -7.92 -10.24 -0.78
CA ASN A 95 -7.47 -11.13 0.29
C ASN A 95 -6.33 -10.48 1.10
N PRO A 96 -6.43 -10.36 2.43
CA PRO A 96 -5.46 -9.64 3.25
C PRO A 96 -4.11 -10.34 3.40
N VAL A 97 -3.96 -11.57 2.90
CA VAL A 97 -2.73 -12.36 2.98
C VAL A 97 -2.09 -12.56 1.60
N THR A 98 -2.89 -12.82 0.58
CA THR A 98 -2.41 -13.13 -0.78
C THR A 98 -2.46 -11.92 -1.73
N GLY A 99 -3.23 -10.88 -1.39
CA GLY A 99 -3.33 -9.64 -2.17
C GLY A 99 -2.11 -8.74 -1.95
N ASN A 100 -1.23 -8.64 -2.96
CA ASN A 100 0.03 -7.90 -2.85
C ASN A 100 0.01 -6.53 -3.56
N GLU A 101 -1.13 -6.13 -4.11
CA GLU A 101 -1.26 -4.90 -4.88
C GLU A 101 -1.46 -3.67 -3.97
N ALA A 102 -0.89 -2.53 -4.36
CA ALA A 102 -1.02 -1.28 -3.60
C ALA A 102 -2.48 -0.82 -3.46
N THR A 103 -3.31 -1.04 -4.49
CA THR A 103 -4.75 -0.75 -4.47
C THR A 103 -5.47 -1.60 -3.43
N ALA A 104 -5.23 -2.92 -3.43
CA ALA A 104 -5.81 -3.83 -2.43
C ALA A 104 -5.41 -3.41 -1.01
N SER A 105 -4.12 -3.15 -0.79
CA SER A 105 -3.59 -2.71 0.51
C SER A 105 -4.24 -1.41 0.99
N ALA A 106 -4.48 -0.44 0.10
CA ALA A 106 -5.13 0.82 0.45
C ALA A 106 -6.61 0.62 0.86
N ILE A 107 -7.34 -0.27 0.18
CA ILE A 107 -8.74 -0.59 0.51
C ILE A 107 -8.80 -1.39 1.82
N LEU A 108 -7.92 -2.39 1.98
CA LEU A 108 -7.80 -3.18 3.19
C LEU A 108 -7.51 -2.33 4.43
N ALA A 109 -6.62 -1.34 4.31
CA ALA A 109 -6.29 -0.41 5.40
C ALA A 109 -7.49 0.39 5.91
N MET A 110 -8.48 0.68 5.06
CA MET A 110 -9.73 1.34 5.49
C MET A 110 -10.68 0.38 6.22
N CYS A 111 -10.62 -0.91 5.86
CA CYS A 111 -11.54 -1.93 6.37
C CYS A 111 -10.99 -2.73 7.55
N THR A 112 -9.69 -2.65 7.84
CA THR A 112 -9.03 -3.39 8.92
C THR A 112 -8.29 -2.44 9.85
N ALA A 113 -7.94 -2.91 11.03
CA ALA A 113 -7.14 -2.16 11.99
C ALA A 113 -6.04 -3.07 12.56
N PRO A 114 -4.74 -2.75 12.38
CA PRO A 114 -3.67 -3.51 13.00
C PRO A 114 -3.68 -3.36 14.52
N LEU A 115 -2.91 -4.17 15.22
CA LEU A 115 -2.82 -4.09 16.68
C LEU A 115 -2.29 -2.75 17.15
N GLY A 116 -1.33 -2.15 16.43
CA GLY A 116 -0.83 -0.81 16.67
C GLY A 116 -0.58 -0.03 15.40
N THR A 117 -0.35 1.24 15.53
CA THR A 117 -0.07 2.15 14.42
C THR A 117 1.02 3.15 14.80
N ARG A 118 1.46 3.95 13.84
CA ARG A 118 2.42 5.04 14.11
C ARG A 118 1.68 6.35 14.36
N ASP A 119 2.26 7.19 15.21
CA ASP A 119 1.79 8.56 15.36
C ASP A 119 1.95 9.32 14.04
N LEU A 120 0.96 10.13 13.67
CA LEU A 120 0.95 10.78 12.35
C LEU A 120 2.02 11.86 12.20
N ARG A 121 2.29 12.65 13.28
CA ARG A 121 3.35 13.68 13.27
C ARG A 121 4.71 13.14 13.70
N HIS A 122 4.71 12.09 14.51
CA HIS A 122 5.88 11.48 15.11
C HIS A 122 5.97 9.99 14.74
N PRO A 123 6.23 9.65 13.45
CA PRO A 123 6.17 8.27 12.97
C PRO A 123 7.21 7.33 13.63
N GLU A 124 8.15 7.85 14.42
CA GLU A 124 9.02 7.07 15.29
C GLU A 124 8.28 6.45 16.48
N LYS A 125 7.09 6.98 16.84
CA LYS A 125 6.29 6.48 17.98
C LYS A 125 5.26 5.47 17.50
N LEU A 126 5.21 4.33 18.19
CA LEU A 126 4.15 3.34 18.04
C LEU A 126 3.04 3.62 19.05
N LEU A 127 1.80 3.59 18.58
CA LEU A 127 0.60 3.85 19.37
C LEU A 127 -0.34 2.63 19.31
N PRO A 128 -1.08 2.34 20.40
CA PRO A 128 -2.06 1.27 20.40
C PRO A 128 -3.27 1.61 19.52
N LEU A 129 -3.78 0.59 18.80
CA LEU A 129 -4.99 0.71 17.98
C LEU A 129 -5.97 -0.40 18.36
N SER A 130 -5.95 -1.59 17.74
CA SER A 130 -6.72 -2.74 18.17
C SER A 130 -6.17 -3.37 19.46
N ALA A 131 -4.86 -3.22 19.73
CA ALA A 131 -4.33 -3.46 21.06
C ALA A 131 -4.72 -2.32 22.01
N GLU A 132 -5.02 -2.64 23.25
CA GLU A 132 -5.16 -1.70 24.36
C GLU A 132 -3.78 -1.29 24.89
N SER A 133 -2.88 -2.28 25.03
CA SER A 133 -1.53 -2.09 25.54
C SER A 133 -0.63 -3.26 25.18
N TRP A 134 0.67 -3.11 25.45
CA TRP A 134 1.65 -4.18 25.32
C TRP A 134 2.79 -4.04 26.34
N GLN A 135 3.47 -5.14 26.57
CA GLN A 135 4.69 -5.20 27.38
C GLN A 135 5.75 -6.01 26.63
N THR A 136 6.99 -5.54 26.66
CA THR A 136 8.14 -6.23 26.06
C THR A 136 9.11 -6.68 27.15
N SER A 137 9.67 -7.88 27.01
CA SER A 137 10.72 -8.43 27.86
C SER A 137 11.76 -9.19 27.03
N ASP A 138 12.79 -9.71 27.67
CA ASP A 138 13.85 -10.51 27.02
C ASP A 138 14.46 -9.79 25.82
N ASN A 139 14.82 -8.51 25.97
CA ASN A 139 15.34 -7.68 24.89
C ASN A 139 14.43 -7.72 23.65
N GLY A 140 13.13 -7.52 23.82
CA GLY A 140 12.15 -7.47 22.72
C GLY A 140 11.83 -8.81 22.09
N LYS A 141 12.33 -9.93 22.62
CA LYS A 141 11.97 -11.27 22.11
C LYS A 141 10.61 -11.73 22.59
N ARG A 142 10.18 -11.34 23.78
CA ARG A 142 8.85 -11.68 24.30
C ARG A 142 7.98 -10.44 24.33
N ILE A 143 6.80 -10.53 23.72
CA ILE A 143 5.84 -9.43 23.63
C ILE A 143 4.49 -9.96 24.06
N ASN A 144 3.94 -9.37 25.12
CA ASN A 144 2.58 -9.62 25.58
C ASN A 144 1.70 -8.46 25.14
N ILE A 145 0.59 -8.76 24.46
CA ILE A 145 -0.32 -7.75 23.91
C ILE A 145 -1.71 -8.00 24.49
N LYS A 146 -2.32 -6.95 25.05
CA LYS A 146 -3.71 -6.94 25.47
C LYS A 146 -4.57 -6.30 24.38
N LEU A 147 -5.60 -6.99 23.94
CA LEU A 147 -6.57 -6.51 22.95
C LEU A 147 -7.69 -5.71 23.63
N ARG A 148 -8.24 -4.75 22.90
CA ARG A 148 -9.49 -4.09 23.30
C ARG A 148 -10.65 -5.09 23.22
N LYS A 149 -11.57 -4.99 24.17
CA LYS A 149 -12.81 -5.75 24.18
C LYS A 149 -13.88 -5.05 23.35
N GLY A 150 -14.88 -5.81 22.87
CA GLY A 150 -16.00 -5.25 22.13
C GLY A 150 -15.68 -4.78 20.70
N MET A 151 -14.52 -5.09 20.16
CA MET A 151 -14.22 -4.86 18.75
C MET A 151 -15.02 -5.86 17.91
N MET A 152 -15.70 -5.38 16.88
CA MET A 152 -16.59 -6.21 16.05
C MET A 152 -16.09 -6.32 14.63
N PHE A 153 -16.09 -7.53 14.07
CA PHE A 153 -15.99 -7.75 12.63
C PHE A 153 -17.26 -7.29 11.93
N HIS A 154 -17.11 -6.75 10.72
CA HIS A 154 -18.23 -6.35 9.88
C HIS A 154 -19.17 -7.54 9.62
N SER A 155 -20.48 -7.30 9.66
CA SER A 155 -21.47 -8.25 9.15
C SER A 155 -21.30 -8.45 7.64
N PHE A 156 -21.68 -9.60 7.11
CA PHE A 156 -21.59 -9.91 5.68
C PHE A 156 -22.69 -10.88 5.25
N THR A 157 -22.90 -11.00 3.95
CA THR A 157 -23.66 -12.09 3.37
C THR A 157 -22.68 -13.13 2.87
N ASP A 158 -22.78 -14.35 3.39
CA ASP A 158 -21.88 -15.44 3.00
C ASP A 158 -22.03 -15.74 1.50
N PRO A 159 -20.93 -15.68 0.72
CA PRO A 159 -21.01 -15.76 -0.74
C PRO A 159 -21.40 -17.14 -1.28
N GLU A 160 -21.32 -18.19 -0.47
CA GLU A 160 -21.68 -19.56 -0.86
C GLU A 160 -23.14 -19.87 -0.50
N SER A 161 -23.51 -19.60 0.74
CA SER A 161 -24.85 -19.95 1.25
C SER A 161 -25.90 -18.86 1.04
N GLY A 162 -25.48 -17.62 0.74
CA GLY A 162 -26.35 -16.45 0.66
C GLY A 162 -26.93 -16.00 2.02
N LYS A 163 -26.51 -16.60 3.13
CA LYS A 163 -27.00 -16.26 4.47
C LYS A 163 -26.32 -15.01 5.01
N PHE A 164 -27.11 -14.18 5.66
CA PHE A 164 -26.57 -13.06 6.43
C PHE A 164 -25.86 -13.55 7.69
N VAL A 165 -24.62 -13.10 7.89
CA VAL A 165 -23.81 -13.35 9.07
C VAL A 165 -23.68 -12.03 9.84
N PRO A 166 -24.17 -11.94 11.08
CA PRO A 166 -24.08 -10.73 11.88
C PRO A 166 -22.63 -10.46 12.31
N GLU A 167 -22.42 -9.28 12.85
CA GLU A 167 -21.16 -8.88 13.46
C GLU A 167 -20.72 -9.89 14.53
N LYS A 168 -19.43 -10.18 14.59
CA LYS A 168 -18.82 -11.04 15.60
C LYS A 168 -17.67 -10.34 16.28
N GLU A 169 -17.50 -10.57 17.55
CA GLU A 169 -16.42 -9.99 18.33
C GLU A 169 -15.06 -10.53 17.89
N VAL A 170 -14.08 -9.61 17.82
CA VAL A 170 -12.69 -9.91 17.50
C VAL A 170 -12.00 -10.45 18.75
N THR A 171 -11.26 -11.54 18.60
CA THR A 171 -10.52 -12.18 19.69
C THR A 171 -9.04 -12.39 19.35
N ALA A 172 -8.24 -12.69 20.34
CA ALA A 172 -6.83 -13.06 20.20
C ALA A 172 -6.63 -14.27 19.27
N HIS A 173 -7.62 -15.17 19.23
CA HIS A 173 -7.59 -16.34 18.34
C HIS A 173 -7.64 -15.97 16.86
N ASP A 174 -8.23 -14.83 16.50
CA ASP A 174 -8.27 -14.34 15.12
C ASP A 174 -6.89 -13.78 14.68
N VAL A 175 -6.12 -13.24 15.63
CA VAL A 175 -4.72 -12.82 15.38
C VAL A 175 -3.80 -14.02 15.24
N VAL A 176 -3.95 -15.04 16.11
CA VAL A 176 -3.19 -16.30 15.99
C VAL A 176 -3.48 -16.94 14.63
N PHE A 177 -4.74 -17.00 14.23
CA PHE A 177 -5.14 -17.55 12.93
C PHE A 177 -4.48 -16.83 11.74
N TYR A 178 -4.36 -15.50 11.78
CA TYR A 178 -3.64 -14.76 10.74
C TYR A 178 -2.20 -15.24 10.57
N VAL A 179 -1.49 -15.46 11.67
CA VAL A 179 -0.10 -15.95 11.64
C VAL A 179 -0.04 -17.41 11.17
N ASP A 180 -0.98 -18.24 11.60
CA ASP A 180 -1.06 -19.64 11.17
C ASP A 180 -1.29 -19.75 9.66
N VAL A 181 -2.17 -18.90 9.11
CA VAL A 181 -2.39 -18.80 7.65
C VAL A 181 -1.12 -18.38 6.91
N ILE A 182 -0.41 -17.36 7.40
CA ILE A 182 0.87 -16.92 6.79
C ILE A 182 1.91 -18.04 6.81
N ARG A 183 1.99 -18.81 7.90
CA ARG A 183 2.95 -19.91 8.07
C ARG A 183 2.64 -21.14 7.24
N ASN A 184 1.39 -21.31 6.85
CA ASN A 184 1.01 -22.46 6.05
C ASN A 184 1.69 -22.41 4.67
N SER A 185 2.49 -23.46 4.37
CA SER A 185 3.26 -23.53 3.11
C SER A 185 2.40 -23.60 1.85
N GLN A 186 1.14 -24.04 1.97
CA GLN A 186 0.18 -24.12 0.86
C GLN A 186 -0.52 -22.79 0.57
N VAL A 187 -0.36 -21.78 1.45
CA VAL A 187 -0.89 -20.43 1.23
C VAL A 187 0.12 -19.58 0.45
N ASN A 188 -0.34 -18.80 -0.52
CA ASN A 188 0.47 -17.92 -1.36
C ASN A 188 0.92 -16.65 -0.60
N ALA A 189 1.54 -16.83 0.57
CA ALA A 189 1.97 -15.79 1.50
C ALA A 189 3.49 -15.59 1.53
N GLY A 190 4.21 -15.87 0.46
CA GLY A 190 5.68 -15.91 0.43
C GLY A 190 6.35 -14.64 0.96
N ALA A 191 5.89 -13.47 0.52
CA ALA A 191 6.41 -12.18 0.98
C ALA A 191 6.18 -11.95 2.48
N LEU A 192 4.94 -12.14 2.96
CA LEU A 192 4.61 -12.00 4.39
C LEU A 192 5.35 -13.02 5.25
N ARG A 193 5.47 -14.26 4.79
CA ARG A 193 6.17 -15.33 5.50
C ARG A 193 7.62 -14.97 5.81
N SER A 194 8.29 -14.27 4.90
CA SER A 194 9.67 -13.85 5.11
C SER A 194 9.82 -12.83 6.24
N TYR A 195 8.85 -11.97 6.47
CA TYR A 195 8.85 -11.01 7.57
C TYR A 195 8.65 -11.67 8.94
N PHE A 196 7.87 -12.76 8.99
CA PHE A 196 7.56 -13.48 10.23
C PHE A 196 8.38 -14.77 10.43
N LYS A 197 9.44 -15.01 9.64
CA LYS A 197 10.27 -16.24 9.73
C LYS A 197 10.93 -16.41 11.11
N ASP A 198 11.28 -15.28 11.72
CA ASP A 198 11.96 -15.23 13.02
C ASP A 198 10.98 -15.12 14.21
N LEU A 199 9.68 -15.03 13.96
CA LEU A 199 8.66 -15.20 15.01
C LEU A 199 8.60 -16.68 15.40
N GLY A 200 9.05 -17.02 16.61
CA GLY A 200 9.11 -18.39 17.12
C GLY A 200 7.71 -18.96 17.37
N SER A 201 6.94 -18.29 18.22
CA SER A 201 5.58 -18.67 18.55
C SER A 201 4.66 -17.46 18.74
N ILE A 202 3.39 -17.70 18.54
CA ILE A 202 2.29 -16.84 18.95
C ILE A 202 1.21 -17.71 19.58
N ARG A 203 0.62 -17.27 20.67
CA ARG A 203 -0.52 -17.95 21.28
C ARG A 203 -1.49 -16.95 21.91
N ALA A 204 -2.77 -17.30 21.88
CA ALA A 204 -3.77 -16.65 22.70
C ALA A 204 -3.65 -17.19 24.13
N VAL A 205 -3.43 -16.28 25.10
CA VAL A 205 -3.43 -16.62 26.53
C VAL A 205 -4.88 -16.76 27.01
N ASN A 206 -5.74 -15.89 26.49
CA ASN A 206 -7.20 -15.90 26.60
C ASN A 206 -7.77 -15.13 25.39
N ASP A 207 -9.08 -14.86 25.36
CA ASP A 207 -9.74 -14.19 24.24
C ASP A 207 -9.19 -12.78 23.94
N TYR A 208 -8.51 -12.14 24.88
CA TYR A 208 -8.04 -10.74 24.76
C TYR A 208 -6.55 -10.56 25.05
N GLU A 209 -5.81 -11.64 25.20
CA GLU A 209 -4.37 -11.54 25.47
C GLU A 209 -3.57 -12.46 24.56
N LEU A 210 -2.50 -11.91 23.98
CA LEU A 210 -1.55 -12.60 23.11
C LEU A 210 -0.17 -12.63 23.76
N GLU A 211 0.52 -13.75 23.60
CA GLU A 211 1.96 -13.84 23.83
C GLU A 211 2.66 -14.17 22.50
N LEU A 212 3.66 -13.36 22.16
CA LEU A 212 4.53 -13.58 21.00
C LEU A 212 5.96 -13.80 21.49
N VAL A 213 6.66 -14.77 20.91
CA VAL A 213 8.07 -15.04 21.22
C VAL A 213 8.87 -15.07 19.93
N TRP A 214 9.82 -14.15 19.78
CA TRP A 214 10.77 -14.09 18.67
C TRP A 214 12.00 -14.93 19.00
N LYS A 215 12.55 -15.59 17.97
CA LYS A 215 13.74 -16.50 18.11
C LYS A 215 14.99 -15.71 18.44
N GLU A 216 15.15 -14.56 17.80
CA GLU A 216 16.32 -13.70 17.89
C GLU A 216 15.94 -12.29 18.32
N GLU A 217 16.90 -11.53 18.85
CA GLU A 217 16.76 -10.11 19.06
C GLU A 217 16.56 -9.41 17.71
N TYR A 218 15.47 -8.66 17.59
CA TYR A 218 15.11 -7.97 16.37
C TYR A 218 14.46 -6.62 16.69
N PHE A 219 15.12 -5.52 16.32
CA PHE A 219 14.66 -4.17 16.70
C PHE A 219 13.23 -3.85 16.22
N ARG A 220 12.76 -4.48 15.14
CA ARG A 220 11.39 -4.33 14.66
C ARG A 220 10.41 -5.38 15.21
N SER A 221 10.82 -6.21 16.16
CA SER A 221 9.94 -7.26 16.69
C SER A 221 8.62 -6.71 17.21
N LEU A 222 8.64 -5.56 17.92
CA LEU A 222 7.44 -4.89 18.39
C LEU A 222 6.60 -4.35 17.22
N GLU A 223 7.20 -3.60 16.28
CA GLU A 223 6.49 -3.06 15.10
C GLU A 223 5.83 -4.18 14.29
N MET A 224 6.57 -5.26 14.03
CA MET A 224 6.03 -6.41 13.29
C MET A 224 4.91 -7.12 14.05
N SER A 225 5.02 -7.24 15.38
CA SER A 225 3.95 -7.79 16.21
C SER A 225 2.71 -6.91 16.20
N LEU A 226 2.89 -5.60 16.22
CA LEU A 226 1.80 -4.62 16.17
C LEU A 226 1.18 -4.44 14.78
N SER A 227 1.88 -4.85 13.72
CA SER A 227 1.34 -4.84 12.35
C SER A 227 0.35 -5.99 12.06
N LEU A 228 0.25 -6.97 12.95
CA LEU A 228 -0.71 -8.07 12.80
C LEU A 228 -2.14 -7.54 12.80
N ILE A 229 -2.97 -8.13 11.95
CA ILE A 229 -4.41 -7.87 11.87
C ILE A 229 -5.20 -9.12 12.29
N PRO A 230 -6.30 -8.99 13.04
CA PRO A 230 -7.22 -10.09 13.25
C PRO A 230 -7.82 -10.56 11.92
N LEU A 231 -7.73 -11.86 11.61
CA LEU A 231 -8.32 -12.46 10.43
C LEU A 231 -9.60 -13.21 10.81
N PRO A 232 -10.77 -12.87 10.24
CA PRO A 232 -12.06 -13.42 10.70
C PRO A 232 -12.17 -14.92 10.43
N ARG A 233 -11.96 -15.74 11.47
CA ARG A 233 -12.04 -17.20 11.39
C ARG A 233 -13.39 -17.66 10.85
N HIS A 234 -14.48 -17.05 11.31
CA HIS A 234 -15.84 -17.39 10.89
C HIS A 234 -16.13 -17.08 9.42
N PHE A 235 -15.32 -16.25 8.76
CA PHE A 235 -15.41 -16.00 7.33
C PHE A 235 -14.60 -17.00 6.52
N TYR A 236 -13.36 -17.29 6.94
CA TYR A 236 -12.44 -18.19 6.21
C TYR A 236 -12.53 -19.64 6.64
N MET A 237 -13.23 -19.93 7.75
CA MET A 237 -13.46 -21.28 8.30
C MET A 237 -14.93 -21.45 8.70
N PRO A 238 -15.88 -21.34 7.76
CA PRO A 238 -17.32 -21.42 8.11
C PRO A 238 -17.69 -22.74 8.79
N ASP A 239 -17.04 -23.84 8.42
CA ASP A 239 -17.25 -25.18 8.97
C ASP A 239 -16.21 -25.56 10.04
N GLY A 240 -15.46 -24.57 10.57
CA GLY A 240 -14.42 -24.79 11.58
C GLY A 240 -13.11 -25.39 11.05
N LYS A 241 -12.98 -25.59 9.73
CA LYS A 241 -11.77 -26.11 9.07
C LYS A 241 -11.20 -25.10 8.08
N PHE A 242 -9.89 -24.92 8.11
CA PHE A 242 -9.19 -24.07 7.16
C PHE A 242 -8.77 -24.87 5.92
N ASP A 243 -9.14 -24.39 4.75
CA ASP A 243 -8.72 -24.93 3.45
C ASP A 243 -7.76 -23.93 2.78
N PRO A 244 -6.44 -24.21 2.74
CA PRO A 244 -5.46 -23.29 2.18
C PRO A 244 -5.57 -23.14 0.65
N VAL A 245 -6.02 -24.17 -0.07
CA VAL A 245 -6.20 -24.10 -1.53
C VAL A 245 -7.38 -23.19 -1.83
N LYS A 246 -8.50 -23.42 -1.18
CA LYS A 246 -9.69 -22.57 -1.30
C LYS A 246 -9.39 -21.12 -0.89
N PHE A 247 -8.61 -20.91 0.16
CA PHE A 247 -8.19 -19.58 0.60
C PHE A 247 -7.39 -18.80 -0.48
N ASN A 248 -6.56 -19.50 -1.25
CA ASN A 248 -5.81 -18.88 -2.36
C ASN A 248 -6.72 -18.50 -3.54
N ASP A 249 -7.66 -19.38 -3.90
CA ASP A 249 -8.33 -19.39 -5.20
C ASP A 249 -9.82 -19.03 -5.15
N ASP A 250 -10.41 -18.89 -3.94
CA ASP A 250 -11.81 -18.50 -3.78
C ASP A 250 -12.04 -17.05 -4.18
N TYR A 251 -12.33 -16.82 -5.47
CA TYR A 251 -12.57 -15.49 -6.01
C TYR A 251 -13.73 -14.75 -5.33
N ARG A 252 -14.73 -15.48 -4.80
CA ARG A 252 -15.91 -14.86 -4.16
C ARG A 252 -15.52 -14.22 -2.83
N ARG A 253 -14.73 -14.94 -2.01
CA ARG A 253 -14.21 -14.40 -0.74
C ARG A 253 -13.09 -13.39 -0.97
N ASN A 254 -12.28 -13.59 -2.01
CA ASN A 254 -11.19 -12.69 -2.37
C ASN A 254 -11.66 -11.36 -3.00
N ASP A 255 -12.96 -11.24 -3.32
CA ASP A 255 -13.60 -10.00 -3.76
C ASP A 255 -14.35 -9.28 -2.62
N MET A 256 -14.21 -9.76 -1.39
CA MET A 256 -14.86 -9.25 -0.18
C MET A 256 -13.85 -8.93 0.91
N ILE A 257 -14.21 -7.99 1.78
CA ILE A 257 -13.45 -7.71 2.99
C ILE A 257 -14.38 -7.80 4.20
N VAL A 258 -14.13 -8.77 5.07
CA VAL A 258 -14.74 -8.84 6.40
C VAL A 258 -13.69 -8.37 7.40
N GLY A 259 -13.66 -7.07 7.64
CA GLY A 259 -12.71 -6.43 8.55
C GLY A 259 -13.38 -5.98 9.84
N HIS A 260 -12.65 -5.17 10.62
CA HIS A 260 -13.10 -4.54 11.86
C HIS A 260 -12.63 -3.08 11.93
N GLY A 261 -12.26 -2.52 10.78
CA GLY A 261 -11.80 -1.14 10.62
C GLY A 261 -12.94 -0.13 10.54
N ALA A 262 -12.56 1.11 10.28
CA ALA A 262 -13.48 2.25 10.29
C ALA A 262 -14.51 2.24 9.15
N TYR A 263 -14.20 1.56 8.05
CA TYR A 263 -15.08 1.44 6.88
C TYR A 263 -15.35 -0.01 6.53
N LYS A 264 -16.56 -0.26 6.06
CA LYS A 264 -17.00 -1.54 5.51
C LYS A 264 -17.11 -1.42 4.00
N LEU A 265 -16.51 -2.35 3.26
CA LEU A 265 -16.74 -2.48 1.83
C LEU A 265 -18.16 -3.00 1.60
N VAL A 266 -19.02 -2.16 1.02
CA VAL A 266 -20.43 -2.49 0.78
C VAL A 266 -20.71 -2.87 -0.66
N LYS A 267 -19.83 -2.42 -1.60
CA LYS A 267 -20.00 -2.74 -3.01
C LYS A 267 -18.66 -2.67 -3.75
N HIS A 268 -18.40 -3.69 -4.54
CA HIS A 268 -17.38 -3.68 -5.58
C HIS A 268 -18.05 -3.92 -6.92
N ILE A 269 -17.88 -3.00 -7.85
CA ILE A 269 -18.30 -3.18 -9.23
C ILE A 269 -17.02 -3.25 -10.06
N LYS A 270 -16.71 -4.45 -10.52
CA LYS A 270 -15.45 -4.77 -11.20
C LYS A 270 -15.19 -3.78 -12.34
N ASP A 271 -13.96 -3.29 -12.42
CA ASP A 271 -13.47 -2.29 -13.38
C ASP A 271 -14.23 -0.94 -13.38
N GLN A 272 -15.07 -0.68 -12.37
CA GLN A 272 -15.82 0.56 -12.25
C GLN A 272 -15.54 1.31 -10.94
N ARG A 273 -15.83 0.71 -9.78
CA ARG A 273 -15.62 1.38 -8.49
C ARG A 273 -15.76 0.48 -7.27
N TYR A 274 -15.19 0.96 -6.16
CA TYR A 274 -15.42 0.47 -4.80
C TYR A 274 -16.25 1.49 -4.03
N GLU A 275 -17.23 1.00 -3.25
CA GLU A 275 -18.03 1.81 -2.33
C GLU A 275 -17.85 1.29 -0.91
N LEU A 276 -17.40 2.19 -0.02
CA LEU A 276 -17.20 1.90 1.39
C LEU A 276 -18.10 2.81 2.22
N GLU A 277 -18.68 2.27 3.27
CA GLU A 277 -19.49 3.01 4.23
C GLU A 277 -18.86 2.96 5.61
N ARG A 278 -18.97 4.05 6.36
CA ARG A 278 -18.48 4.11 7.72
C ARG A 278 -19.16 3.04 8.57
N PHE A 279 -18.35 2.30 9.32
CA PHE A 279 -18.84 1.27 10.22
C PHE A 279 -19.28 1.91 11.55
N GLU A 280 -20.59 1.85 11.85
CA GLU A 280 -21.15 2.54 13.01
C GLU A 280 -20.68 1.96 14.35
N ASN A 281 -20.41 0.65 14.40
CA ASN A 281 -19.92 -0.06 15.58
C ASN A 281 -18.38 -0.12 15.62
N TYR A 282 -17.70 0.80 14.91
CA TYR A 282 -16.24 0.91 14.95
C TYR A 282 -15.77 1.29 16.37
N PHE A 283 -14.91 0.46 16.95
CA PHE A 283 -14.36 0.65 18.30
C PHE A 283 -13.64 2.00 18.48
N GLY A 284 -13.04 2.53 17.41
CA GLY A 284 -12.36 3.82 17.44
C GLY A 284 -13.27 5.02 17.76
N LYS A 285 -14.60 4.83 17.74
CA LYS A 285 -15.55 5.88 18.14
C LYS A 285 -15.38 6.25 19.63
N ALA A 286 -15.26 5.26 20.51
CA ALA A 286 -14.99 5.49 21.92
C ALA A 286 -13.62 6.16 22.15
N LEU A 287 -12.64 5.87 21.29
CA LEU A 287 -11.29 6.43 21.33
C LEU A 287 -11.17 7.83 20.70
N GLY A 288 -12.22 8.39 20.13
CA GLY A 288 -12.21 9.68 19.45
C GLY A 288 -11.53 9.66 18.06
N ILE A 289 -11.40 8.50 17.44
CA ILE A 289 -10.74 8.32 16.13
C ILE A 289 -11.68 7.80 15.03
N ALA A 290 -13.00 7.98 15.19
CA ALA A 290 -13.94 7.64 14.13
C ALA A 290 -13.90 8.70 13.02
N PRO A 291 -13.78 8.31 11.74
CA PRO A 291 -13.84 9.25 10.62
C PRO A 291 -15.18 9.98 10.56
N ALA A 292 -15.16 11.26 10.16
CA ALA A 292 -16.37 12.05 9.93
C ALA A 292 -17.03 11.74 8.57
N VAL A 293 -16.26 11.32 7.58
CA VAL A 293 -16.75 11.00 6.23
C VAL A 293 -17.63 9.74 6.28
N GLN A 294 -18.89 9.84 5.82
CA GLN A 294 -19.84 8.73 5.88
C GLN A 294 -19.59 7.68 4.81
N LYS A 295 -19.24 8.09 3.59
CA LYS A 295 -19.07 7.19 2.45
C LYS A 295 -17.80 7.53 1.68
N ARG A 296 -17.11 6.51 1.19
CA ARG A 296 -15.98 6.64 0.26
C ARG A 296 -16.30 5.94 -1.04
N ILE A 297 -15.98 6.59 -2.15
CA ILE A 297 -16.08 6.01 -3.49
C ILE A 297 -14.72 6.14 -4.16
N LEU A 298 -14.20 4.99 -4.61
CA LEU A 298 -12.99 4.92 -5.40
C LEU A 298 -13.39 4.53 -6.83
N GLU A 299 -13.42 5.51 -7.73
CA GLU A 299 -13.72 5.28 -9.14
C GLU A 299 -12.50 4.67 -9.84
N ILE A 300 -12.71 3.66 -10.70
CA ILE A 300 -11.66 3.03 -11.49
C ILE A 300 -11.65 3.68 -12.87
N VAL A 301 -10.65 4.53 -13.11
CA VAL A 301 -10.54 5.30 -14.36
C VAL A 301 -9.10 5.21 -14.86
N LYS A 302 -8.85 4.49 -15.95
CA LYS A 302 -7.50 4.23 -16.48
C LYS A 302 -6.78 5.50 -16.96
N ALA A 303 -7.49 6.36 -17.67
CA ALA A 303 -6.89 7.52 -18.31
C ALA A 303 -6.64 8.68 -17.35
N ASP A 304 -5.37 9.07 -17.18
CA ASP A 304 -4.94 10.18 -16.31
C ASP A 304 -5.65 11.49 -16.62
N ASN A 305 -5.83 11.80 -17.90
CA ASN A 305 -6.51 13.03 -18.33
C ASN A 305 -7.98 13.02 -17.94
N THR A 306 -8.65 11.88 -18.02
CA THR A 306 -10.06 11.74 -17.60
C THR A 306 -10.19 11.96 -16.10
N ARG A 307 -9.33 11.34 -15.27
CA ARG A 307 -9.31 11.57 -13.81
C ARG A 307 -9.11 13.04 -13.48
N PHE A 308 -8.22 13.72 -14.20
CA PHE A 308 -7.99 15.14 -14.00
C PHE A 308 -9.21 16.00 -14.38
N GLN A 309 -9.93 15.66 -15.45
CA GLN A 309 -11.18 16.36 -15.80
C GLN A 309 -12.29 16.11 -14.77
N MET A 310 -12.44 14.89 -14.27
CA MET A 310 -13.39 14.55 -13.20
C MET A 310 -13.10 15.34 -11.90
N LEU A 311 -11.83 15.61 -11.60
CA LEU A 311 -11.49 16.51 -10.48
C LEU A 311 -11.97 17.93 -10.76
N LEU A 312 -11.69 18.48 -11.95
CA LEU A 312 -12.08 19.86 -12.31
C LEU A 312 -13.60 20.05 -12.36
N SER A 313 -14.35 19.03 -12.79
CA SER A 313 -15.84 19.05 -12.79
C SER A 313 -16.44 18.88 -11.39
N GLY A 314 -15.63 18.51 -10.37
CA GLY A 314 -16.10 18.25 -9.01
C GLY A 314 -16.69 16.86 -8.79
N GLU A 315 -16.50 15.95 -9.75
CA GLU A 315 -16.83 14.53 -9.60
C GLU A 315 -15.87 13.80 -8.66
N LEU A 316 -14.64 14.31 -8.52
CA LEU A 316 -13.66 13.84 -7.55
C LEU A 316 -13.34 14.94 -6.53
N ASP A 317 -12.99 14.53 -5.33
CA ASP A 317 -12.62 15.40 -4.22
C ASP A 317 -11.12 15.47 -4.00
N MET A 318 -10.42 14.42 -4.41
CA MET A 318 -8.96 14.35 -4.34
C MET A 318 -8.41 13.49 -5.47
N LEU A 319 -7.22 13.84 -5.92
CA LEU A 319 -6.51 13.12 -6.99
C LEU A 319 -5.00 13.25 -6.82
N GLY A 320 -4.29 12.13 -6.93
CA GLY A 320 -2.84 12.13 -7.19
C GLY A 320 -2.58 12.45 -8.66
N VAL A 321 -1.69 13.41 -8.93
CA VAL A 321 -1.38 13.87 -10.29
C VAL A 321 0.07 13.62 -10.66
N SER A 322 0.36 13.50 -11.95
CA SER A 322 1.74 13.41 -12.45
C SER A 322 2.47 14.75 -12.32
N ALA A 323 3.81 14.70 -12.34
CA ALA A 323 4.62 15.91 -12.33
C ALA A 323 4.33 16.83 -13.54
N ASP A 324 4.03 16.23 -14.69
CA ASP A 324 3.62 16.98 -15.90
C ASP A 324 2.29 17.72 -15.70
N GLN A 325 1.28 17.04 -15.17
CA GLN A 325 -0.01 17.66 -14.84
C GLN A 325 0.15 18.76 -13.78
N TRP A 326 0.96 18.50 -12.74
CA TRP A 326 1.22 19.45 -11.68
C TRP A 326 1.79 20.76 -12.22
N VAL A 327 2.81 20.69 -13.09
CA VAL A 327 3.48 21.89 -13.61
C VAL A 327 2.66 22.58 -14.70
N LYS A 328 2.02 21.81 -15.59
CA LYS A 328 1.36 22.38 -16.76
C LYS A 328 -0.11 22.73 -16.57
N ARG A 329 -0.79 22.08 -15.61
CA ARG A 329 -2.25 22.16 -15.53
C ARG A 329 -2.81 22.67 -14.20
N THR A 330 -1.95 22.99 -13.21
CA THR A 330 -2.38 23.52 -11.91
C THR A 330 -1.98 24.98 -11.68
N ASN A 331 -1.87 25.77 -12.78
CA ASN A 331 -1.54 27.20 -12.75
C ASN A 331 -2.79 28.10 -12.94
N GLY A 332 -3.98 27.48 -13.11
CA GLY A 332 -5.24 28.20 -13.24
C GLY A 332 -5.66 28.86 -11.92
N LYS A 333 -6.52 29.89 -12.03
CA LYS A 333 -7.04 30.65 -10.88
C LYS A 333 -7.88 29.81 -9.90
N GLU A 334 -8.30 28.62 -10.31
CA GLU A 334 -9.04 27.65 -9.50
C GLU A 334 -8.16 26.90 -8.49
N PHE A 335 -6.82 26.98 -8.63
CA PHE A 335 -5.86 26.33 -7.73
C PHE A 335 -5.23 27.33 -6.79
N ALA A 336 -5.17 26.99 -5.50
CA ALA A 336 -4.46 27.80 -4.51
C ALA A 336 -2.98 28.02 -4.91
N ALA A 337 -2.53 29.25 -4.81
CA ALA A 337 -1.14 29.59 -5.11
C ALA A 337 -0.18 28.94 -4.12
N LYS A 338 -0.50 28.94 -2.83
CA LYS A 338 0.31 28.29 -1.78
C LYS A 338 0.12 26.76 -1.83
N VAL A 339 1.21 26.04 -1.75
CA VAL A 339 1.24 24.58 -1.69
C VAL A 339 1.36 24.13 -0.24
N ILE A 340 0.53 23.18 0.17
CA ILE A 340 0.60 22.51 1.47
C ILE A 340 1.76 21.51 1.44
N THR A 341 2.65 21.60 2.40
CA THR A 341 3.79 20.70 2.57
C THR A 341 3.77 20.06 3.96
N VAL A 342 4.72 19.18 4.26
CA VAL A 342 4.79 18.51 5.56
C VAL A 342 4.80 19.52 6.72
N GLY A 343 3.87 19.36 7.65
CA GLY A 343 3.63 20.23 8.79
C GLY A 343 2.55 21.30 8.56
N ASP A 344 2.18 21.60 7.31
CA ASP A 344 1.13 22.56 7.01
C ASP A 344 -0.27 21.91 7.15
N LYS A 345 -1.24 22.73 7.53
CA LYS A 345 -2.67 22.40 7.55
C LYS A 345 -3.44 23.17 6.48
N ALA A 346 -4.54 22.61 5.99
CA ALA A 346 -5.40 23.31 5.05
C ALA A 346 -5.96 24.65 5.59
N ALA A 347 -6.14 24.75 6.92
CA ALA A 347 -6.53 25.99 7.58
C ALA A 347 -5.50 27.11 7.40
N ASP A 348 -4.21 26.77 7.26
CA ASP A 348 -3.11 27.73 7.05
C ASP A 348 -3.03 28.19 5.58
N VAL A 349 -3.84 27.57 4.70
CA VAL A 349 -3.94 27.85 3.27
C VAL A 349 -5.41 28.07 2.90
N PRO A 350 -6.04 29.17 3.40
CA PRO A 350 -7.42 29.46 3.06
C PRO A 350 -7.53 29.71 1.56
N LEU A 351 -8.61 29.21 0.95
CA LEU A 351 -8.90 29.47 -0.45
C LEU A 351 -9.33 30.93 -0.63
N GLN A 352 -8.78 31.56 -1.66
CA GLN A 352 -9.15 32.91 -2.07
C GLN A 352 -10.30 32.90 -3.08
N ASN A 353 -10.82 34.08 -3.41
CA ASN A 353 -11.94 34.18 -4.34
C ASN A 353 -11.58 33.60 -5.73
N GLY A 354 -12.36 32.62 -6.16
CA GLY A 354 -12.15 31.86 -7.41
C GLY A 354 -11.33 30.59 -7.25
N GLU A 355 -10.62 30.38 -6.14
CA GLU A 355 -9.92 29.13 -5.86
C GLU A 355 -10.89 28.04 -5.40
N LYS A 356 -10.71 26.83 -5.93
CA LYS A 356 -11.53 25.65 -5.64
C LYS A 356 -10.72 24.47 -5.08
N PHE A 357 -9.42 24.47 -5.37
CA PHE A 357 -8.53 23.34 -5.09
C PHE A 357 -7.29 23.78 -4.35
N ARG A 358 -6.87 22.97 -3.37
CA ARG A 358 -5.57 23.09 -2.71
C ARG A 358 -4.60 22.10 -3.33
N LYS A 359 -3.33 22.48 -3.35
CA LYS A 359 -2.22 21.67 -3.81
C LYS A 359 -1.46 21.14 -2.60
N VAL A 360 -1.19 19.83 -2.56
CA VAL A 360 -0.43 19.18 -1.47
C VAL A 360 0.72 18.41 -2.08
N LYS A 361 1.91 18.51 -1.46
CA LYS A 361 3.06 17.70 -1.86
C LYS A 361 3.92 17.28 -0.68
N HIS A 362 4.48 16.08 -0.78
CA HIS A 362 5.46 15.54 0.16
C HIS A 362 6.34 14.51 -0.56
N LEU A 363 7.55 14.25 -0.06
CA LEU A 363 8.38 13.19 -0.63
C LEU A 363 7.73 11.82 -0.43
N ALA A 364 7.78 10.99 -1.46
CA ALA A 364 7.36 9.61 -1.33
C ALA A 364 8.32 8.85 -0.39
N ASN A 365 7.78 8.05 0.52
CA ASN A 365 8.61 7.11 1.29
C ASN A 365 8.97 5.90 0.43
N ALA A 366 9.75 6.16 -0.60
CA ALA A 366 10.14 5.22 -1.64
C ALA A 366 11.41 5.71 -2.34
N TYR A 367 12.07 4.84 -3.09
CA TYR A 367 13.09 5.26 -4.05
C TYR A 367 13.03 4.42 -5.32
N PHE A 368 13.49 5.00 -6.43
CA PHE A 368 13.63 4.32 -7.71
C PHE A 368 15.11 4.12 -8.04
N TYR A 369 15.40 3.06 -8.81
CA TYR A 369 16.76 2.68 -9.14
C TYR A 369 16.86 1.96 -10.49
N ILE A 370 18.07 1.95 -11.04
CA ILE A 370 18.49 0.99 -12.06
C ILE A 370 19.36 -0.05 -11.37
N GLY A 371 18.96 -1.32 -11.44
CA GLY A 371 19.62 -2.44 -10.76
C GLY A 371 20.38 -3.32 -11.75
N TYR A 372 21.59 -3.69 -11.37
CA TYR A 372 22.53 -4.47 -12.17
C TYR A 372 22.63 -5.89 -11.63
N ASN A 373 22.28 -6.90 -12.44
CA ASN A 373 22.40 -8.30 -12.03
C ASN A 373 23.86 -8.70 -11.90
N GLN A 374 24.37 -8.74 -10.67
CA GLN A 374 25.78 -8.97 -10.36
C GLN A 374 26.22 -10.42 -10.60
N ARG A 375 25.30 -11.33 -10.92
CA ARG A 375 25.61 -12.70 -11.36
C ARG A 375 26.07 -12.74 -12.82
N LYS A 376 25.85 -11.65 -13.57
CA LYS A 376 26.15 -11.54 -14.99
C LYS A 376 27.24 -10.51 -15.26
N LYS A 377 28.19 -10.88 -16.16
CA LYS A 377 29.14 -9.90 -16.69
C LYS A 377 28.44 -8.92 -17.60
N PRO A 378 28.85 -7.64 -17.59
CA PRO A 378 30.00 -7.09 -16.86
C PRO A 378 29.64 -6.53 -15.47
N PHE A 379 28.44 -6.78 -14.96
CA PHE A 379 27.90 -6.15 -13.74
C PHE A 379 28.39 -6.76 -12.43
N ASP A 380 29.16 -7.87 -12.48
CA ASP A 380 29.94 -8.39 -11.37
C ASP A 380 31.07 -7.43 -10.93
N ASP A 381 31.57 -6.60 -11.87
CA ASP A 381 32.64 -5.64 -11.60
C ASP A 381 32.07 -4.33 -11.01
N LYS A 382 32.53 -3.98 -9.80
CA LYS A 382 32.17 -2.73 -9.11
C LYS A 382 32.58 -1.48 -9.89
N LEU A 383 33.71 -1.51 -10.62
CA LEU A 383 34.16 -0.36 -11.41
C LEU A 383 33.17 -0.07 -12.54
N VAL A 384 32.66 -1.12 -13.16
CA VAL A 384 31.62 -0.99 -14.19
C VAL A 384 30.35 -0.39 -13.60
N ARG A 385 29.82 -0.93 -12.49
CA ARG A 385 28.59 -0.40 -11.86
C ARG A 385 28.74 1.08 -11.46
N LYS A 386 29.92 1.46 -10.95
CA LYS A 386 30.21 2.84 -10.62
C LYS A 386 30.27 3.73 -11.86
N ALA A 387 30.87 3.26 -12.96
CA ALA A 387 30.88 3.96 -14.23
C ALA A 387 29.44 4.15 -14.78
N MET A 388 28.61 3.10 -14.72
CA MET A 388 27.20 3.19 -15.11
C MET A 388 26.44 4.27 -14.34
N THR A 389 26.72 4.42 -13.03
CA THR A 389 26.11 5.49 -12.22
C THR A 389 26.59 6.89 -12.62
N LEU A 390 27.87 7.04 -12.94
CA LEU A 390 28.45 8.31 -13.42
C LEU A 390 27.95 8.69 -14.83
N LEU A 391 27.55 7.70 -15.64
CA LEU A 391 26.96 7.89 -16.96
C LEU A 391 25.44 8.15 -16.93
N CYS A 392 24.79 8.05 -15.80
CA CYS A 392 23.38 8.34 -15.68
C CYS A 392 23.14 9.80 -15.32
N ASN A 393 22.64 10.61 -16.25
CA ASN A 393 22.35 12.03 -16.03
C ASN A 393 21.06 12.21 -15.21
N ARG A 394 21.19 11.99 -13.89
CA ARG A 394 20.05 12.06 -12.96
C ARG A 394 19.50 13.47 -12.78
N GLU A 395 20.31 14.50 -13.02
CA GLU A 395 19.84 15.88 -13.02
C GLU A 395 18.94 16.17 -14.22
N ARG A 396 19.31 15.64 -15.41
CA ARG A 396 18.44 15.68 -16.59
C ARG A 396 17.14 14.91 -16.35
N ILE A 397 17.22 13.72 -15.75
CA ILE A 397 16.03 12.92 -15.36
C ILE A 397 15.15 13.72 -14.39
N LEU A 398 15.71 14.30 -13.34
CA LEU A 398 14.96 15.11 -12.37
C LEU A 398 14.25 16.29 -13.05
N LYS A 399 14.93 16.97 -13.97
CA LYS A 399 14.40 18.13 -14.69
C LYS A 399 13.34 17.75 -15.73
N GLU A 400 13.63 16.79 -16.61
CA GLU A 400 12.80 16.50 -17.79
C GLU A 400 11.67 15.50 -17.51
N VAL A 401 11.87 14.57 -16.55
CA VAL A 401 10.87 13.54 -16.21
C VAL A 401 10.04 13.96 -15.00
N TYR A 402 10.70 14.45 -13.95
CA TYR A 402 10.04 14.83 -12.71
C TYR A 402 9.76 16.33 -12.57
N HIS A 403 10.14 17.16 -13.54
CA HIS A 403 9.96 18.63 -13.49
C HIS A 403 10.45 19.25 -12.18
N ASN A 404 11.58 18.76 -11.66
CA ASN A 404 12.14 19.11 -10.35
C ASN A 404 11.25 18.78 -9.13
N GLN A 405 10.25 17.91 -9.31
CA GLN A 405 9.41 17.43 -8.20
C GLN A 405 10.00 16.11 -7.64
N GLY A 406 11.06 16.25 -6.88
CA GLY A 406 11.77 15.11 -6.28
C GLY A 406 13.17 15.46 -5.84
N ARG A 407 13.90 14.44 -5.38
CA ARG A 407 15.29 14.58 -4.90
C ARG A 407 16.14 13.41 -5.36
N ILE A 408 17.33 13.70 -5.93
CA ILE A 408 18.33 12.68 -6.25
C ILE A 408 18.93 12.16 -4.94
N ILE A 409 19.08 10.83 -4.83
CA ILE A 409 19.57 10.18 -3.62
C ILE A 409 20.85 9.38 -3.83
N SER A 410 21.54 9.06 -2.73
CA SER A 410 22.84 8.37 -2.72
C SER A 410 22.79 6.96 -2.13
N GLY A 411 21.63 6.49 -1.65
CA GLY A 411 21.57 5.19 -0.95
C GLY A 411 20.15 4.73 -0.60
N PRO A 412 20.03 3.61 0.14
CA PRO A 412 18.82 2.80 0.22
C PRO A 412 17.81 3.21 1.29
N PHE A 413 18.07 4.28 2.05
CA PHE A 413 17.15 4.75 3.08
C PHE A 413 16.34 5.95 2.60
N PHE A 414 15.19 6.19 3.21
CA PHE A 414 14.41 7.39 2.95
C PHE A 414 15.23 8.64 3.30
N CYS A 415 15.34 9.57 2.37
CA CYS A 415 16.30 10.66 2.46
C CYS A 415 16.02 11.69 3.56
N ASP A 416 14.80 11.71 4.13
CA ASP A 416 14.45 12.55 5.29
C ASP A 416 14.43 11.76 6.61
N SER A 417 14.74 10.46 6.58
CA SER A 417 14.90 9.67 7.80
C SER A 417 16.24 9.93 8.49
N PRO A 418 16.35 9.69 9.81
CA PRO A 418 17.62 9.80 10.54
C PRO A 418 18.65 8.74 10.11
N TYR A 419 18.21 7.66 9.46
CA TYR A 419 19.04 6.56 8.98
C TYR A 419 19.83 6.91 7.72
N TYR A 420 19.35 7.91 6.95
CA TYR A 420 20.03 8.41 5.75
C TYR A 420 21.17 9.36 6.11
N ASP A 421 22.36 9.11 5.60
CA ASP A 421 23.49 10.02 5.80
C ASP A 421 23.49 11.14 4.74
N LYS A 422 23.02 12.33 5.14
CA LYS A 422 22.94 13.52 4.27
C LYS A 422 24.31 14.09 3.87
N THR A 423 25.39 13.64 4.50
CA THR A 423 26.76 14.04 4.12
C THR A 423 27.24 13.32 2.87
N ILE A 424 26.68 12.14 2.56
CA ILE A 424 27.00 11.36 1.37
C ILE A 424 26.23 11.93 0.19
N LYS A 425 26.94 12.66 -0.67
CA LYS A 425 26.33 13.24 -1.88
C LYS A 425 26.19 12.19 -2.98
N PRO A 426 25.11 12.24 -3.78
CA PRO A 426 25.00 11.41 -4.98
C PRO A 426 26.22 11.63 -5.90
N LEU A 427 26.69 10.57 -6.58
CA LEU A 427 27.74 10.70 -7.60
C LEU A 427 27.23 11.65 -8.71
N PRO A 428 28.04 12.59 -9.22
CA PRO A 428 27.61 13.47 -10.30
C PRO A 428 27.51 12.72 -11.64
N PHE A 429 26.89 13.34 -12.63
CA PHE A 429 27.05 12.93 -14.02
C PHE A 429 28.45 13.36 -14.48
N ASP A 430 29.33 12.38 -14.72
CA ASP A 430 30.73 12.60 -15.10
C ASP A 430 31.19 11.51 -16.08
N PRO A 431 30.95 11.71 -17.39
CA PRO A 431 31.39 10.77 -18.42
C PRO A 431 32.91 10.57 -18.48
N LYS A 432 33.70 11.58 -18.11
CA LYS A 432 35.18 11.48 -18.11
C LYS A 432 35.64 10.53 -17.01
N ALA A 433 35.14 10.70 -15.78
CA ALA A 433 35.46 9.81 -14.68
C ALA A 433 34.93 8.39 -14.95
N ALA A 434 33.79 8.23 -15.61
CA ALA A 434 33.25 6.95 -16.03
C ALA A 434 34.19 6.24 -17.04
N ALA A 435 34.68 6.96 -18.06
CA ALA A 435 35.61 6.40 -19.04
C ALA A 435 36.90 5.89 -18.37
N GLU A 436 37.44 6.63 -17.39
CA GLU A 436 38.61 6.18 -16.63
C GLU A 436 38.35 4.91 -15.82
N LEU A 437 37.14 4.75 -15.25
CA LEU A 437 36.76 3.54 -14.54
C LEU A 437 36.59 2.35 -15.50
N LEU A 438 35.96 2.58 -16.66
CA LEU A 438 35.79 1.54 -17.70
C LEU A 438 37.16 1.09 -18.24
N LYS A 439 38.07 2.02 -18.47
CA LYS A 439 39.45 1.71 -18.87
C LYS A 439 40.18 0.89 -17.80
N LYS A 440 40.04 1.24 -16.50
CA LYS A 440 40.58 0.44 -15.39
C LYS A 440 39.96 -0.97 -15.30
N ALA A 441 38.70 -1.10 -15.72
CA ALA A 441 38.00 -2.38 -15.83
C ALA A 441 38.33 -3.13 -17.13
N ASN A 442 39.29 -2.60 -17.93
CA ASN A 442 39.75 -3.15 -19.20
C ASN A 442 38.70 -3.13 -20.34
N TRP A 443 37.83 -2.13 -20.34
CA TRP A 443 36.91 -1.83 -21.44
C TRP A 443 37.49 -0.71 -22.32
N ALA A 444 37.59 -0.94 -23.64
CA ALA A 444 38.04 0.02 -24.62
C ALA A 444 37.46 -0.33 -25.99
N ASP A 445 37.27 0.65 -26.86
CA ASP A 445 36.97 0.41 -28.27
C ASP A 445 38.27 0.02 -28.97
N ARG A 446 38.45 -1.25 -29.29
CA ARG A 446 39.69 -1.80 -29.90
C ARG A 446 39.56 -2.04 -31.39
N ASP A 447 38.37 -2.23 -31.89
CA ASP A 447 38.09 -2.45 -33.32
C ASP A 447 37.62 -1.19 -34.06
N GLY A 448 37.41 -0.08 -33.33
CA GLY A 448 37.10 1.23 -33.88
C GLY A 448 35.63 1.37 -34.35
N ASP A 449 34.74 0.52 -33.89
CA ASP A 449 33.33 0.58 -34.26
C ASP A 449 32.47 1.50 -33.36
N GLY A 450 33.09 2.13 -32.38
CA GLY A 450 32.44 3.05 -31.43
C GLY A 450 31.82 2.37 -30.22
N ILE A 451 31.92 1.04 -30.08
CA ILE A 451 31.43 0.29 -28.93
C ILE A 451 32.60 -0.30 -28.14
N LEU A 452 32.60 -0.07 -26.84
CA LEU A 452 33.61 -0.63 -25.96
C LEU A 452 33.58 -2.17 -25.99
N ASP A 453 34.74 -2.78 -26.03
CA ASP A 453 34.93 -4.23 -25.96
C ASP A 453 35.93 -4.65 -24.86
N LYS A 454 35.77 -5.90 -24.40
CA LYS A 454 36.68 -6.58 -23.49
C LYS A 454 36.72 -8.08 -23.84
N ASP A 455 37.93 -8.64 -23.98
CA ASP A 455 38.12 -10.07 -24.29
C ASP A 455 37.28 -10.53 -25.51
N GLY A 456 37.21 -9.69 -26.57
CA GLY A 456 36.44 -9.93 -27.79
C GLY A 456 34.92 -9.85 -27.64
N LYS A 457 34.42 -9.35 -26.53
CA LYS A 457 32.98 -9.17 -26.28
C LYS A 457 32.66 -7.68 -26.20
N LYS A 458 31.72 -7.22 -27.02
CA LYS A 458 31.21 -5.85 -27.00
C LYS A 458 30.39 -5.58 -25.73
N PHE A 459 30.42 -4.34 -25.27
CA PHE A 459 29.61 -3.89 -24.13
C PHE A 459 28.16 -3.63 -24.62
N VAL A 460 27.44 -4.73 -24.78
CA VAL A 460 26.02 -4.74 -25.16
C VAL A 460 25.25 -5.47 -24.08
N PHE A 461 24.11 -4.91 -23.65
CA PHE A 461 23.22 -5.54 -22.67
C PHE A 461 21.77 -5.12 -22.86
N THR A 462 20.86 -5.85 -22.20
CA THR A 462 19.42 -5.56 -22.22
C THR A 462 18.93 -5.07 -20.87
N ALA A 463 18.27 -3.92 -20.87
CA ALA A 463 17.53 -3.39 -19.73
C ALA A 463 16.04 -3.75 -19.85
N LEU A 464 15.45 -4.30 -18.81
CA LEU A 464 14.02 -4.59 -18.76
C LEU A 464 13.22 -3.34 -18.39
N GLN A 465 12.08 -3.16 -19.06
CA GLN A 465 11.12 -2.08 -18.88
C GLN A 465 9.71 -2.65 -18.72
N VAL A 466 8.89 -2.02 -17.87
CA VAL A 466 7.48 -2.39 -17.71
C VAL A 466 6.63 -1.67 -18.76
N SER A 467 5.77 -2.41 -19.43
CA SER A 467 4.79 -1.87 -20.40
C SER A 467 3.85 -0.85 -19.74
N GLY A 468 3.56 0.22 -20.45
CA GLY A 468 2.63 1.26 -19.98
C GLY A 468 3.14 2.16 -18.86
N ASN A 469 4.46 2.20 -18.62
CA ASN A 469 5.08 3.11 -17.66
C ASN A 469 5.88 4.23 -18.33
N PRO A 470 5.23 5.37 -18.68
CA PRO A 470 5.89 6.45 -19.44
C PRO A 470 7.03 7.13 -18.67
N VAL A 471 7.02 7.09 -17.35
CA VAL A 471 8.11 7.63 -16.53
C VAL A 471 9.36 6.77 -16.71
N GLN A 472 9.22 5.45 -16.61
CA GLN A 472 10.31 4.51 -16.79
C GLN A 472 10.86 4.55 -18.23
N GLU A 473 9.98 4.66 -19.22
CA GLU A 473 10.35 4.81 -20.65
C GLU A 473 11.27 6.00 -20.87
N LYS A 474 10.88 7.17 -20.34
CA LYS A 474 11.70 8.39 -20.47
C LYS A 474 13.06 8.25 -19.75
N ILE A 475 13.06 7.68 -18.54
CA ILE A 475 14.29 7.46 -17.77
C ILE A 475 15.26 6.57 -18.53
N LEU A 476 14.80 5.42 -19.02
CA LEU A 476 15.64 4.47 -19.74
C LEU A 476 16.07 5.01 -21.12
N SER A 477 15.25 5.82 -21.77
CA SER A 477 15.64 6.50 -23.04
C SER A 477 16.78 7.49 -22.81
N ILE A 478 16.69 8.35 -21.77
CA ILE A 478 17.78 9.27 -21.40
C ILE A 478 19.05 8.49 -21.08
N PHE A 479 18.94 7.43 -20.27
CA PHE A 479 20.09 6.62 -19.90
C PHE A 479 20.72 5.90 -21.10
N LYS A 480 19.92 5.43 -22.06
CA LYS A 480 20.41 4.85 -23.30
C LYS A 480 21.20 5.83 -24.14
N GLU A 481 20.75 7.08 -24.25
CA GLU A 481 21.47 8.14 -24.94
C GLU A 481 22.82 8.43 -24.28
N ASP A 482 22.83 8.58 -22.95
CA ASP A 482 24.05 8.83 -22.17
C ASP A 482 25.07 7.69 -22.31
N LEU A 483 24.62 6.43 -22.34
CA LEU A 483 25.45 5.24 -22.50
C LEU A 483 26.00 5.12 -23.93
N ALA A 484 25.19 5.40 -24.94
CA ALA A 484 25.60 5.37 -26.34
C ALA A 484 26.74 6.37 -26.60
N ALA A 485 26.68 7.57 -26.00
CA ALA A 485 27.74 8.58 -26.07
C ALA A 485 29.06 8.10 -25.42
N ALA A 486 29.01 7.09 -24.55
CA ALA A 486 30.17 6.48 -23.90
C ALA A 486 30.61 5.14 -24.52
N GLY A 487 30.07 4.77 -25.69
CA GLY A 487 30.41 3.53 -26.38
C GLY A 487 29.76 2.29 -25.77
N ILE A 488 28.60 2.40 -25.13
CA ILE A 488 27.88 1.26 -24.54
C ILE A 488 26.51 1.12 -25.22
N ASP A 489 26.21 -0.06 -25.77
CA ASP A 489 24.94 -0.33 -26.45
C ASP A 489 23.93 -0.98 -25.49
N MET A 490 22.96 -0.21 -25.03
CA MET A 490 21.84 -0.67 -24.22
C MET A 490 20.62 -0.97 -25.08
N LYS A 491 20.14 -2.21 -25.07
CA LYS A 491 18.85 -2.60 -25.61
C LYS A 491 17.77 -2.45 -24.52
N ILE A 492 16.53 -2.15 -24.94
CA ILE A 492 15.39 -2.08 -24.01
C ILE A 492 14.39 -3.18 -24.40
N ALA A 493 14.02 -4.02 -23.45
CA ALA A 493 12.98 -5.02 -23.60
C ALA A 493 11.77 -4.63 -22.75
N THR A 494 10.66 -4.30 -23.41
CA THR A 494 9.40 -3.93 -22.77
C THR A 494 8.56 -5.19 -22.51
N LEU A 495 8.12 -5.38 -21.28
CA LEU A 495 7.41 -6.56 -20.80
C LEU A 495 6.18 -6.16 -19.97
N GLU A 496 5.14 -6.99 -20.05
CA GLU A 496 4.01 -6.90 -19.13
C GLU A 496 4.45 -7.24 -17.69
N TRP A 497 3.82 -6.63 -16.71
CA TRP A 497 4.22 -6.73 -15.29
C TRP A 497 4.44 -8.17 -14.79
N PRO A 498 3.54 -9.15 -15.03
CA PRO A 498 3.75 -10.52 -14.55
C PRO A 498 5.00 -11.20 -15.16
N VAL A 499 5.27 -10.93 -16.45
CA VAL A 499 6.45 -11.45 -17.14
C VAL A 499 7.72 -10.79 -16.63
N TYR A 500 7.67 -9.47 -16.40
CA TYR A 500 8.76 -8.68 -15.85
C TYR A 500 9.19 -9.23 -14.48
N ILE A 501 8.25 -9.35 -13.54
CA ILE A 501 8.51 -9.89 -12.19
C ILE A 501 8.99 -11.34 -12.26
N GLY A 502 8.37 -12.18 -13.09
CA GLY A 502 8.79 -13.57 -13.25
C GLY A 502 10.24 -13.72 -13.76
N LYS A 503 10.75 -12.76 -14.56
CA LYS A 503 12.17 -12.72 -14.94
C LYS A 503 13.08 -12.30 -13.79
N LEU A 504 12.66 -11.32 -12.97
CA LEU A 504 13.40 -10.91 -11.78
C LEU A 504 13.50 -12.06 -10.77
N ASP A 505 12.40 -12.73 -10.50
CA ASP A 505 12.30 -13.85 -9.56
C ASP A 505 13.21 -15.04 -9.96
N LYS A 506 13.35 -15.26 -11.28
CA LYS A 506 14.23 -16.29 -11.86
C LYS A 506 15.66 -15.81 -12.08
N HIS A 507 15.96 -14.55 -11.77
CA HIS A 507 17.25 -13.90 -12.04
C HIS A 507 17.64 -13.91 -13.54
N ASP A 508 16.65 -14.03 -14.45
CA ASP A 508 16.86 -14.09 -15.90
C ASP A 508 16.77 -12.71 -16.55
N TYR A 509 17.72 -11.84 -16.21
CA TYR A 509 17.85 -10.49 -16.76
C TYR A 509 19.28 -9.96 -16.54
N GLU A 510 19.64 -8.86 -17.23
CA GLU A 510 20.93 -8.18 -17.04
C GLU A 510 20.77 -6.90 -16.23
N VAL A 511 19.84 -6.03 -16.63
CA VAL A 511 19.54 -4.77 -15.97
C VAL A 511 18.03 -4.62 -15.81
N CYS A 512 17.59 -4.11 -14.68
CA CYS A 512 16.20 -3.77 -14.41
C CYS A 512 16.04 -2.33 -13.91
N SER A 513 14.86 -1.77 -14.06
CA SER A 513 14.48 -0.49 -13.45
C SER A 513 13.26 -0.72 -12.56
N LEU A 514 13.37 -0.40 -11.27
CA LEU A 514 12.31 -0.69 -10.28
C LEU A 514 12.35 0.36 -9.16
N GLY A 515 11.42 0.26 -8.21
CA GLY A 515 11.36 1.07 -7.00
C GLY A 515 11.04 0.25 -5.77
N TRP A 516 11.43 0.75 -4.62
CA TRP A 516 11.06 0.20 -3.33
C TRP A 516 10.23 1.21 -2.54
N SER A 517 9.06 0.80 -2.08
CA SER A 517 8.39 1.46 -0.97
C SER A 517 9.11 1.09 0.33
N LEU A 518 9.34 2.09 1.17
CA LEU A 518 10.07 1.90 2.42
C LEU A 518 9.13 1.96 3.62
N PRO A 519 9.27 1.07 4.60
CA PRO A 519 8.73 1.32 5.93
C PRO A 519 9.47 2.50 6.58
N TYR A 520 8.89 3.12 7.59
CA TYR A 520 9.56 4.22 8.31
C TYR A 520 10.92 3.78 8.86
N GLU A 521 10.96 2.61 9.51
CA GLU A 521 12.20 1.96 9.93
C GLU A 521 12.54 0.82 8.98
N SER A 522 13.51 1.03 8.12
CA SER A 522 13.92 0.05 7.13
C SER A 522 14.88 -0.99 7.70
N ASP A 523 14.55 -2.28 7.51
CA ASP A 523 15.47 -3.39 7.71
C ASP A 523 16.12 -3.74 6.36
N PRO A 524 17.43 -3.57 6.20
CA PRO A 524 18.09 -3.84 4.93
C PRO A 524 18.26 -5.33 4.60
N TYR A 525 17.91 -6.25 5.50
CA TYR A 525 18.19 -7.69 5.37
C TYR A 525 17.63 -8.30 4.09
N GLN A 526 16.34 -8.05 3.81
CA GLN A 526 15.63 -8.70 2.70
C GLN A 526 16.23 -8.36 1.33
N VAL A 527 16.69 -7.13 1.15
CA VAL A 527 17.20 -6.62 -0.13
C VAL A 527 18.71 -6.82 -0.27
N TRP A 528 19.46 -6.78 0.85
CA TRP A 528 20.90 -6.59 0.81
C TRP A 528 21.73 -7.66 1.49
N HIS A 529 21.15 -8.58 2.29
CA HIS A 529 21.91 -9.64 2.94
C HIS A 529 22.26 -10.74 1.93
N SER A 530 23.51 -11.24 1.98
CA SER A 530 24.02 -12.24 1.04
C SER A 530 23.18 -13.53 1.01
N SER A 531 22.60 -13.94 2.16
CA SER A 531 21.73 -15.12 2.23
C SER A 531 20.44 -15.00 1.40
N GLN A 532 20.09 -13.79 0.95
CA GLN A 532 18.92 -13.53 0.12
C GLN A 532 19.25 -13.52 -1.38
N ALA A 533 20.53 -13.59 -1.74
CA ALA A 533 20.97 -13.47 -3.13
C ALA A 533 20.43 -14.57 -4.04
N GLU A 534 20.35 -15.81 -3.54
CA GLU A 534 19.87 -16.97 -4.31
C GLU A 534 18.42 -17.35 -3.99
N ASN A 535 17.71 -16.51 -3.22
CA ASN A 535 16.33 -16.77 -2.86
C ASN A 535 15.41 -16.38 -4.03
N ALA A 536 14.95 -17.37 -4.80
CA ALA A 536 14.00 -17.17 -5.89
C ALA A 536 12.69 -16.52 -5.37
N GLY A 537 12.23 -15.48 -6.05
CA GLY A 537 11.08 -14.67 -5.58
C GLY A 537 11.41 -13.79 -4.36
N GLY A 538 12.68 -13.69 -3.96
CA GLY A 538 13.17 -12.78 -2.92
C GLY A 538 13.42 -11.37 -3.45
N SER A 539 13.79 -10.45 -2.57
CA SER A 539 13.98 -9.03 -2.92
C SER A 539 15.42 -8.65 -3.31
N ASN A 540 16.40 -9.54 -3.09
CA ASN A 540 17.77 -9.34 -3.56
C ASN A 540 17.89 -9.75 -5.05
N HIS A 541 17.10 -9.12 -5.90
CA HIS A 541 17.03 -9.45 -7.32
C HIS A 541 18.38 -9.37 -8.02
N ILE A 542 19.23 -8.41 -7.63
CA ILE A 542 20.53 -8.17 -8.29
C ILE A 542 21.64 -9.12 -7.86
N GLY A 543 21.42 -10.01 -6.88
CA GLY A 543 22.45 -10.94 -6.39
C GLY A 543 23.57 -10.24 -5.64
N PHE A 544 23.27 -9.20 -4.87
CA PHE A 544 24.26 -8.52 -4.07
C PHE A 544 24.78 -9.43 -2.96
N VAL A 545 26.10 -9.61 -2.91
CA VAL A 545 26.82 -10.42 -1.90
C VAL A 545 27.98 -9.61 -1.36
N ASN A 546 27.97 -9.31 -0.05
CA ASN A 546 29.04 -8.55 0.59
C ASN A 546 29.08 -8.84 2.10
N SER A 547 30.12 -9.54 2.57
CA SER A 547 30.26 -9.94 3.97
C SER A 547 30.37 -8.77 4.96
N LYS A 548 30.82 -7.59 4.53
CA LYS A 548 30.83 -6.39 5.38
C LYS A 548 29.42 -5.83 5.54
N ALA A 549 28.62 -5.88 4.45
CA ALA A 549 27.22 -5.51 4.50
C ALA A 549 26.44 -6.45 5.43
N ASP A 550 26.67 -7.76 5.33
CA ASP A 550 26.01 -8.76 6.18
C ASP A 550 26.22 -8.48 7.68
N LYS A 551 27.48 -8.25 8.08
CA LYS A 551 27.82 -7.91 9.47
C LYS A 551 27.14 -6.63 9.95
N LEU A 552 27.05 -5.61 9.09
CA LEU A 552 26.34 -4.37 9.44
C LEU A 552 24.83 -4.61 9.56
N ILE A 553 24.24 -5.37 8.65
CA ILE A 553 22.81 -5.70 8.66
C ILE A 553 22.45 -6.50 9.93
N GLU A 554 23.25 -7.51 10.27
CA GLU A 554 23.04 -8.31 11.48
C GLU A 554 23.16 -7.46 12.74
N ALA A 555 24.15 -6.56 12.80
CA ALA A 555 24.31 -5.62 13.90
C ALA A 555 23.13 -4.62 14.00
N ILE A 556 22.65 -4.07 12.85
CA ILE A 556 21.47 -3.21 12.80
C ILE A 556 20.27 -3.95 13.40
N ARG A 557 20.02 -5.18 12.99
CA ARG A 557 18.87 -5.98 13.43
C ARG A 557 18.84 -6.23 14.94
N LYS A 558 20.02 -6.41 15.56
CA LYS A 558 20.17 -6.71 16.99
C LYS A 558 20.30 -5.44 17.86
N THR A 559 20.29 -4.24 17.29
CA THR A 559 20.51 -2.99 18.04
C THR A 559 19.18 -2.28 18.29
N PHE A 560 18.70 -2.28 19.54
CA PHE A 560 17.48 -1.57 19.98
C PHE A 560 17.73 -0.09 20.27
N ASP A 561 18.96 0.29 20.66
CA ASP A 561 19.36 1.67 20.88
C ASP A 561 19.34 2.44 19.56
N ASP A 562 18.45 3.42 19.45
CA ASP A 562 18.22 4.17 18.21
C ASP A 562 19.45 4.92 17.73
N GLU A 563 20.21 5.56 18.61
CA GLU A 563 21.40 6.33 18.23
C GLU A 563 22.49 5.41 17.68
N LYS A 564 22.69 4.26 18.32
CA LYS A 564 23.65 3.26 17.83
C LYS A 564 23.21 2.67 16.49
N ARG A 565 21.92 2.37 16.36
CA ARG A 565 21.33 1.83 15.12
C ARG A 565 21.45 2.83 13.97
N ILE A 566 21.17 4.12 14.21
CA ILE A 566 21.36 5.19 13.23
C ILE A 566 22.83 5.23 12.74
N LYS A 567 23.80 5.13 13.66
CA LYS A 567 25.22 5.11 13.28
C LYS A 567 25.58 3.90 12.41
N LEU A 568 25.01 2.73 12.71
CA LEU A 568 25.19 1.51 11.90
C LEU A 568 24.55 1.66 10.51
N CYS A 569 23.34 2.20 10.44
CA CYS A 569 22.65 2.46 9.17
C CYS A 569 23.43 3.44 8.29
N LYS A 570 24.01 4.49 8.86
CA LYS A 570 24.88 5.42 8.11
C LYS A 570 26.14 4.75 7.59
N LYS A 571 26.78 3.85 8.37
CA LYS A 571 27.90 3.03 7.89
C LYS A 571 27.47 2.10 6.75
N PHE A 572 26.30 1.49 6.86
CA PHE A 572 25.74 0.67 5.79
C PHE A 572 25.45 1.50 4.53
N HIS A 573 24.83 2.67 4.67
CA HIS A 573 24.61 3.60 3.56
C HIS A 573 25.92 3.94 2.83
N LYS A 574 26.97 4.27 3.58
CA LYS A 574 28.31 4.53 3.02
C LYS A 574 28.83 3.34 2.22
N LEU A 575 28.71 2.13 2.76
CA LEU A 575 29.14 0.92 2.07
C LEU A 575 28.37 0.70 0.75
N ILE A 576 27.04 0.84 0.76
CA ILE A 576 26.22 0.69 -0.43
C ILE A 576 26.55 1.78 -1.47
N HIS A 577 26.80 3.00 -1.02
CA HIS A 577 27.25 4.07 -1.90
C HIS A 577 28.64 3.79 -2.53
N GLU A 578 29.54 3.16 -1.82
CA GLU A 578 30.86 2.75 -2.35
C GLU A 578 30.75 1.58 -3.33
N GLU A 579 29.86 0.62 -3.09
CA GLU A 579 29.65 -0.58 -3.90
C GLU A 579 28.83 -0.33 -5.17
N GLN A 580 27.99 0.72 -5.19
CA GLN A 580 27.08 1.05 -6.30
C GLN A 580 26.34 -0.16 -6.89
N PRO A 581 25.64 -0.95 -6.06
CA PRO A 581 24.87 -2.10 -6.56
C PRO A 581 23.67 -1.67 -7.39
N TYR A 582 23.17 -0.46 -7.14
CA TYR A 582 22.15 0.27 -7.88
C TYR A 582 22.70 1.63 -8.34
N THR A 583 22.24 2.11 -9.47
CA THR A 583 22.16 3.55 -9.71
C THR A 583 20.89 4.05 -9.02
N PHE A 584 21.03 4.63 -7.83
CA PHE A 584 19.94 5.28 -7.13
C PHE A 584 19.49 6.51 -7.93
N LEU A 585 18.21 6.60 -8.26
CA LEU A 585 17.67 7.67 -9.10
C LEU A 585 17.11 8.81 -8.24
N VAL A 586 15.81 8.90 -8.16
CA VAL A 586 15.07 10.00 -7.55
C VAL A 586 14.05 9.44 -6.56
N VAL A 587 13.89 10.12 -5.43
CA VAL A 587 12.70 10.07 -4.61
C VAL A 587 11.74 11.11 -5.15
N PRO A 588 10.61 10.73 -5.78
CA PRO A 588 9.67 11.72 -6.30
C PRO A 588 8.83 12.34 -5.18
N GLU A 589 8.32 13.53 -5.43
CA GLU A 589 7.25 14.09 -4.62
C GLU A 589 5.91 13.41 -4.98
N ARG A 590 5.11 13.08 -3.98
CA ARG A 590 3.70 12.78 -4.14
C ARG A 590 2.96 14.09 -4.30
N LEU A 591 2.31 14.26 -5.43
CA LEU A 591 1.62 15.47 -5.84
C LEU A 591 0.12 15.20 -5.82
N GLN A 592 -0.61 15.94 -4.99
CA GLN A 592 -2.04 15.70 -4.79
C GLN A 592 -2.80 17.03 -4.91
N ILE A 593 -3.95 16.97 -5.55
CA ILE A 593 -4.91 18.05 -5.60
C ILE A 593 -6.13 17.62 -4.78
N ILE A 594 -6.58 18.52 -3.90
CA ILE A 594 -7.72 18.28 -3.03
C ILE A 594 -8.75 19.40 -3.16
N SER A 595 -10.01 19.04 -3.15
CA SER A 595 -11.14 19.99 -3.18
C SER A 595 -11.15 20.88 -1.93
N GLY A 596 -11.51 22.14 -2.10
CA GLY A 596 -11.66 23.10 -1.02
C GLY A 596 -12.72 22.72 0.02
N LYS A 597 -13.66 21.84 -0.31
CA LYS A 597 -14.67 21.33 0.63
C LYS A 597 -14.10 20.37 1.69
N LEU A 598 -12.85 19.89 1.52
CA LEU A 598 -12.20 19.04 2.50
C LEU A 598 -11.53 19.89 3.57
N ASN A 599 -11.97 19.70 4.81
CA ASN A 599 -11.43 20.34 6.00
C ASN A 599 -10.66 19.32 6.84
N ASN A 600 -9.98 19.81 7.88
CA ASN A 600 -9.10 19.03 8.75
C ASN A 600 -8.03 18.24 7.96
N VAL A 601 -7.53 18.84 6.90
CA VAL A 601 -6.44 18.29 6.11
C VAL A 601 -5.11 18.78 6.67
N GLU A 602 -4.24 17.86 7.01
CA GLU A 602 -2.86 18.12 7.42
C GLU A 602 -1.92 17.22 6.62
N CYS A 603 -0.80 17.77 6.18
CA CYS A 603 0.24 17.00 5.51
C CYS A 603 1.25 16.51 6.55
N PHE A 604 1.17 15.22 6.88
CA PHE A 604 2.06 14.55 7.84
C PHE A 604 3.39 14.10 7.18
N PRO A 605 4.40 13.72 7.95
CA PRO A 605 5.68 13.21 7.41
C PRO A 605 5.54 12.03 6.44
N LEU A 606 4.53 11.18 6.62
CA LEU A 606 4.23 10.04 5.73
C LEU A 606 3.07 10.33 4.74
N GLY A 607 2.63 11.59 4.64
CA GLY A 607 1.59 12.03 3.71
C GLY A 607 0.25 12.36 4.36
N LEU A 608 -0.82 12.33 3.56
CA LEU A 608 -2.17 12.63 4.03
C LEU A 608 -2.80 11.42 4.71
N ASN A 609 -3.54 11.66 5.79
CA ASN A 609 -4.45 10.68 6.37
C ASN A 609 -5.89 11.12 6.13
N SER A 610 -6.55 10.51 5.15
CA SER A 610 -7.91 10.87 4.76
C SER A 610 -8.99 10.45 5.76
N ASP A 611 -8.66 9.63 6.77
CA ASP A 611 -9.59 9.31 7.87
C ASP A 611 -9.85 10.51 8.79
N CYS A 612 -8.89 11.46 8.82
CA CYS A 612 -9.03 12.69 9.57
C CYS A 612 -9.89 13.75 8.86
N PHE A 613 -10.22 13.58 7.58
CA PHE A 613 -10.90 14.61 6.79
C PHE A 613 -12.35 14.80 7.24
N VAL A 614 -12.80 16.05 7.11
CA VAL A 614 -14.18 16.46 7.32
C VAL A 614 -14.67 17.11 6.04
N ILE A 615 -15.87 16.74 5.59
CA ILE A 615 -16.50 17.39 4.45
C ILE A 615 -17.30 18.57 4.97
N GLY A 616 -16.88 19.79 4.65
CA GLY A 616 -17.60 21.01 4.96
C GLY A 616 -18.87 21.13 4.12
N GLY A 617 -19.96 21.68 4.70
CA GLY A 617 -21.09 22.10 3.93
C GLY A 617 -20.67 23.13 2.87
N ARG A 618 -21.37 23.18 1.73
CA ARG A 618 -21.21 24.27 0.77
C ARG A 618 -21.54 25.58 1.49
N ASN A 619 -20.55 26.46 1.67
CA ASN A 619 -20.84 27.88 1.86
C ASN A 619 -21.29 28.46 0.53
#